data_1e75c857ed293da17659cf413cf72343
#
_entry.id   1e75c857ed293da17659cf413cf72343
#
_cell.length_a   1.000
_cell.length_b   1.000
_cell.length_c   1.000
_cell.angle_alpha   90.00
_cell.angle_beta   90.00
_cell.angle_gamma   90.00
#
_symmetry.space_group_name_H-M   'P 1'
#
loop_
_entity.id
_entity.type
_entity.pdbx_description
1 polymer ?
#
loop_
_entity_poly.entity_id
_entity_poly.type
_entity_poly.pdbx_seq_one_letter_code
_entity_poly.pdbx_strand_id
1 'polypeptide(L)'
;MSLTMFLLGCASAMAETTSSGHKLLYQGHGSLRIVTSEGKVIYIDPYAGEGYDLPADLILVSHGHSDHTAVQLIEKKNDGCQIFYYKDALVNGEYKTFDLGYATVEAVQAGNNRNHNIKDCVGWLITLSDGVSIYATGDTSKTDQMAELADRDIHYAFFVCDGRYNMDMDEAIACAKLVNARHSIPYHMLPGALFDQNRAELFDVPNRLIIPAGEEIVLE
;
A
#
# COMPACT_ATOMS: atom_id res chain seq x y z
N MET A 1 39.41 47.95 -40.19
CA MET A 1 38.25 47.07 -40.21
C MET A 1 38.47 45.97 -39.21
N SER A 2 37.88 46.10 -38.03
CA SER A 2 38.03 45.10 -36.94
C SER A 2 36.73 44.23 -36.89
N LEU A 3 36.90 42.94 -37.04
CA LEU A 3 35.81 41.98 -37.06
C LEU A 3 35.64 41.40 -35.64
N THR A 4 34.61 41.86 -34.93
CA THR A 4 34.27 41.38 -33.59
C THR A 4 33.39 40.12 -33.71
N MET A 5 33.91 39.01 -33.31
CA MET A 5 33.23 37.69 -33.32
C MET A 5 32.42 37.55 -31.99
N PHE A 6 31.09 37.56 -32.04
CA PHE A 6 30.23 37.23 -30.91
C PHE A 6 30.10 35.73 -30.77
N LEU A 7 30.63 35.20 -29.65
CA LEU A 7 30.37 33.83 -29.19
C LEU A 7 29.06 33.82 -28.44
N LEU A 8 28.00 33.22 -29.03
CA LEU A 8 26.78 32.85 -28.30
C LEU A 8 27.08 31.61 -27.47
N GLY A 9 27.21 31.80 -26.16
CA GLY A 9 27.24 30.69 -25.22
C GLY A 9 25.84 30.13 -25.01
N CYS A 10 25.61 28.91 -25.49
CA CYS A 10 24.39 28.14 -25.20
C CYS A 10 24.49 27.59 -23.78
N ALA A 11 23.86 28.25 -22.81
CA ALA A 11 23.73 27.70 -21.46
C ALA A 11 22.63 26.62 -21.50
N SER A 12 23.04 25.35 -21.48
CA SER A 12 22.15 24.22 -21.24
C SER A 12 21.73 24.27 -19.76
N ALA A 13 20.48 24.67 -19.52
CA ALA A 13 19.88 24.52 -18.20
C ALA A 13 19.67 23.00 -17.96
N MET A 14 20.53 22.42 -17.16
CA MET A 14 20.27 21.11 -16.57
C MET A 14 19.06 21.30 -15.64
N ALA A 15 17.92 20.73 -15.99
CA ALA A 15 16.83 20.58 -15.07
C ALA A 15 17.33 19.65 -13.94
N GLU A 16 17.46 20.19 -12.74
CA GLU A 16 17.62 19.37 -11.54
C GLU A 16 16.36 18.51 -11.44
N THR A 17 16.50 17.23 -11.79
CA THR A 17 15.51 16.21 -11.40
C THR A 17 15.65 16.05 -9.90
N THR A 18 14.87 16.80 -9.14
CA THR A 18 14.60 16.44 -7.75
C THR A 18 13.90 15.10 -7.81
N SER A 19 14.62 14.01 -7.50
CA SER A 19 14.03 12.72 -7.24
C SER A 19 13.04 12.92 -6.09
N SER A 20 11.77 13.06 -6.42
CA SER A 20 10.73 12.99 -5.41
C SER A 20 10.70 11.54 -4.95
N GLY A 21 10.98 11.28 -3.67
CA GLY A 21 10.85 9.94 -3.11
C GLY A 21 9.46 9.36 -3.36
N HIS A 22 9.29 8.06 -3.15
CA HIS A 22 7.97 7.45 -3.20
C HIS A 22 7.05 8.09 -2.16
N LYS A 23 5.77 8.21 -2.47
CA LYS A 23 4.77 8.81 -1.58
C LYS A 23 3.65 7.81 -1.31
N LEU A 24 3.16 7.80 -0.09
CA LEU A 24 2.01 7.00 0.31
C LEU A 24 0.97 7.92 0.95
N LEU A 25 -0.24 7.91 0.39
CA LEU A 25 -1.43 8.53 0.97
C LEU A 25 -2.27 7.43 1.64
N TYR A 26 -2.54 7.58 2.93
CA TYR A 26 -3.56 6.78 3.60
C TYR A 26 -4.93 7.41 3.36
N GLN A 27 -5.74 6.83 2.48
CA GLN A 27 -7.06 7.36 2.12
C GLN A 27 -8.11 7.09 3.21
N GLY A 28 -7.79 6.17 4.13
CA GLY A 28 -8.65 5.76 5.24
C GLY A 28 -9.21 4.35 5.05
N HIS A 29 -9.72 3.76 6.15
CA HIS A 29 -10.19 2.38 6.21
C HIS A 29 -9.08 1.41 5.77
N GLY A 30 -9.30 0.59 4.73
CA GLY A 30 -8.31 -0.29 4.12
C GLY A 30 -7.56 0.33 2.93
N SER A 31 -7.86 1.58 2.57
CA SER A 31 -7.48 2.18 1.29
C SER A 31 -6.16 2.92 1.32
N LEU A 32 -5.28 2.62 0.37
CA LEU A 32 -3.97 3.27 0.21
C LEU A 32 -3.76 3.70 -1.24
N ARG A 33 -3.03 4.82 -1.43
CA ARG A 33 -2.48 5.21 -2.73
C ARG A 33 -0.97 5.37 -2.60
N ILE A 34 -0.21 4.75 -3.50
CA ILE A 34 1.24 4.91 -3.61
C ILE A 34 1.53 5.63 -4.93
N VAL A 35 2.37 6.65 -4.89
CA VAL A 35 2.97 7.28 -6.07
C VAL A 35 4.46 7.00 -6.04
N THR A 36 4.94 6.23 -7.03
CA THR A 36 6.36 5.87 -7.08
C THR A 36 7.22 7.06 -7.53
N SER A 37 8.52 7.00 -7.28
CA SER A 37 9.48 8.01 -7.74
C SER A 37 9.49 8.19 -9.26
N GLU A 38 9.08 7.15 -10.00
CA GLU A 38 8.91 7.17 -11.46
C GLU A 38 7.54 7.72 -11.90
N GLY A 39 6.70 8.13 -10.95
CA GLY A 39 5.37 8.70 -11.21
C GLY A 39 4.28 7.65 -11.48
N LYS A 40 4.51 6.37 -11.16
CA LYS A 40 3.48 5.33 -11.25
C LYS A 40 2.53 5.39 -10.06
N VAL A 41 1.24 5.21 -10.30
CA VAL A 41 0.18 5.31 -9.30
C VAL A 41 -0.44 3.95 -9.03
N ILE A 42 -0.35 3.50 -7.78
CA ILE A 42 -0.89 2.22 -7.30
C ILE A 42 -1.97 2.52 -6.26
N TYR A 43 -3.16 1.97 -6.45
CA TYR A 43 -4.23 2.00 -5.46
C TYR A 43 -4.44 0.61 -4.86
N ILE A 44 -4.73 0.56 -3.57
CA ILE A 44 -5.04 -0.67 -2.83
C ILE A 44 -6.39 -0.47 -2.17
N ASP A 45 -7.30 -1.44 -2.35
CA ASP A 45 -8.59 -1.54 -1.70
C ASP A 45 -9.40 -0.22 -1.68
N PRO A 46 -9.73 0.38 -2.84
CA PRO A 46 -10.47 1.63 -2.87
C PRO A 46 -11.86 1.46 -2.22
N TYR A 47 -12.22 2.41 -1.33
CA TYR A 47 -13.50 2.37 -0.62
C TYR A 47 -14.16 3.74 -0.51
N ALA A 48 -13.54 4.67 0.24
CA ALA A 48 -14.08 5.99 0.55
C ALA A 48 -12.94 6.95 0.88
N GLY A 49 -13.26 8.19 1.25
CA GLY A 49 -12.26 9.23 1.47
C GLY A 49 -11.91 9.96 0.18
N GLU A 50 -10.75 10.59 0.16
CA GLU A 50 -10.27 11.42 -0.93
C GLU A 50 -9.00 10.85 -1.57
N GLY A 51 -8.50 11.50 -2.63
CA GLY A 51 -7.22 11.15 -3.26
C GLY A 51 -7.33 10.09 -4.36
N TYR A 52 -8.49 9.93 -5.02
CA TYR A 52 -8.71 9.08 -6.19
C TYR A 52 -8.58 9.84 -7.52
N ASP A 53 -7.96 10.99 -7.49
CA ASP A 53 -7.86 11.97 -8.59
C ASP A 53 -6.73 11.69 -9.59
N LEU A 54 -5.71 10.92 -9.19
CA LEU A 54 -4.59 10.57 -10.04
C LEU A 54 -4.90 9.37 -10.95
N PRO A 55 -4.46 9.39 -12.23
CA PRO A 55 -4.64 8.26 -13.12
C PRO A 55 -3.90 7.02 -12.61
N ALA A 56 -4.60 5.89 -12.45
CA ALA A 56 -4.02 4.64 -11.98
C ALA A 56 -3.16 3.94 -13.03
N ASP A 57 -2.04 3.39 -12.61
CA ASP A 57 -1.25 2.38 -13.34
C ASP A 57 -1.56 0.97 -12.83
N LEU A 58 -1.92 0.84 -11.54
CA LEU A 58 -2.28 -0.42 -10.91
C LEU A 58 -3.38 -0.22 -9.87
N ILE A 59 -4.31 -1.17 -9.80
CA ILE A 59 -5.32 -1.25 -8.75
C ILE A 59 -5.28 -2.67 -8.17
N LEU A 60 -5.15 -2.78 -6.85
CA LEU A 60 -5.11 -4.04 -6.11
C LEU A 60 -6.35 -4.16 -5.23
N VAL A 61 -7.00 -5.31 -5.26
CA VAL A 61 -8.21 -5.60 -4.47
C VAL A 61 -7.99 -6.90 -3.70
N SER A 62 -7.92 -6.78 -2.37
CA SER A 62 -7.54 -7.87 -1.46
C SER A 62 -8.61 -8.94 -1.32
N HIS A 63 -9.90 -8.57 -1.41
CA HIS A 63 -11.04 -9.49 -1.31
C HIS A 63 -12.33 -8.85 -1.84
N GLY A 64 -13.47 -9.54 -1.73
CA GLY A 64 -14.72 -9.20 -2.42
C GLY A 64 -15.70 -8.32 -1.65
N HIS A 65 -15.40 -7.81 -0.45
CA HIS A 65 -16.33 -6.96 0.29
C HIS A 65 -16.40 -5.54 -0.29
N SER A 66 -17.56 -4.89 -0.12
CA SER A 66 -17.86 -3.60 -0.77
C SER A 66 -16.97 -2.45 -0.30
N ASP A 67 -16.40 -2.55 0.88
CA ASP A 67 -15.49 -1.58 1.49
C ASP A 67 -14.02 -1.75 1.04
N HIS A 68 -13.78 -2.62 0.04
CA HIS A 68 -12.47 -2.80 -0.61
C HIS A 68 -12.54 -2.77 -2.15
N THR A 69 -13.74 -2.67 -2.72
CA THR A 69 -13.96 -2.90 -4.17
C THR A 69 -14.48 -1.69 -4.94
N ALA A 70 -14.43 -0.49 -4.37
CA ALA A 70 -14.96 0.72 -5.01
C ALA A 70 -14.04 1.26 -6.12
N VAL A 71 -13.60 0.40 -7.04
CA VAL A 71 -12.69 0.70 -8.17
C VAL A 71 -13.23 1.82 -9.06
N GLN A 72 -14.55 2.03 -9.09
CA GLN A 72 -15.21 3.12 -9.84
C GLN A 72 -14.85 4.53 -9.34
N LEU A 73 -14.35 4.69 -8.09
CA LEU A 73 -13.87 5.96 -7.59
C LEU A 73 -12.62 6.46 -8.36
N ILE A 74 -11.87 5.53 -8.93
CA ILE A 74 -10.70 5.83 -9.75
C ILE A 74 -11.17 5.99 -11.19
N GLU A 75 -11.67 7.19 -11.53
CA GLU A 75 -12.24 7.49 -12.85
C GLU A 75 -11.18 7.44 -13.97
N LYS A 76 -9.96 7.90 -13.64
CA LYS A 76 -8.86 7.97 -14.61
C LYS A 76 -7.92 6.78 -14.46
N LYS A 77 -7.56 6.20 -15.59
CA LYS A 77 -6.59 5.11 -15.69
C LYS A 77 -5.62 5.41 -16.83
N ASN A 78 -4.33 5.16 -16.58
CA ASN A 78 -3.32 5.26 -17.62
C ASN A 78 -3.48 4.13 -18.65
N ASP A 79 -2.96 4.33 -19.85
CA ASP A 79 -2.90 3.27 -20.85
C ASP A 79 -2.10 2.09 -20.31
N GLY A 80 -2.68 0.89 -20.37
CA GLY A 80 -2.07 -0.32 -19.82
C GLY A 80 -2.24 -0.50 -18.31
N CYS A 81 -3.10 0.32 -17.65
CA CYS A 81 -3.46 0.12 -16.25
C CYS A 81 -3.94 -1.32 -16.00
N GLN A 82 -3.38 -1.95 -14.98
CA GLN A 82 -3.75 -3.30 -14.56
C GLN A 82 -4.62 -3.24 -13.31
N ILE A 83 -5.55 -4.19 -13.19
CA ILE A 83 -6.37 -4.36 -11.99
C ILE A 83 -6.24 -5.82 -11.58
N PHE A 84 -5.67 -6.07 -10.41
CA PHE A 84 -5.60 -7.41 -9.85
C PHE A 84 -6.56 -7.55 -8.68
N TYR A 85 -7.52 -8.42 -8.86
CA TYR A 85 -8.37 -8.90 -7.76
C TYR A 85 -7.71 -10.10 -7.08
N TYR A 86 -8.09 -10.37 -5.84
CA TYR A 86 -7.64 -11.56 -5.11
C TYR A 86 -7.73 -12.86 -5.95
N LYS A 87 -8.73 -12.98 -6.83
CA LYS A 87 -8.92 -14.16 -7.72
C LYS A 87 -7.84 -14.29 -8.79
N ASP A 88 -7.21 -13.20 -9.17
CA ASP A 88 -6.11 -13.19 -10.14
C ASP A 88 -4.79 -13.56 -9.43
N ALA A 89 -4.72 -13.30 -8.12
CA ALA A 89 -3.53 -13.44 -7.29
C ALA A 89 -3.49 -14.71 -6.45
N LEU A 90 -4.65 -15.31 -6.17
CA LEU A 90 -4.77 -16.59 -5.47
C LEU A 90 -5.48 -17.60 -6.39
N VAL A 91 -4.68 -18.39 -7.11
CA VAL A 91 -5.17 -19.33 -8.13
C VAL A 91 -4.83 -20.76 -7.72
N ASN A 92 -5.85 -21.59 -7.54
CA ASN A 92 -5.69 -23.01 -7.13
C ASN A 92 -4.89 -23.18 -5.82
N GLY A 93 -5.00 -22.22 -4.88
CA GLY A 93 -4.27 -22.24 -3.61
C GLY A 93 -2.83 -21.72 -3.70
N GLU A 94 -2.39 -21.25 -4.86
CA GLU A 94 -1.07 -20.66 -5.07
C GLU A 94 -1.16 -19.13 -5.11
N TYR A 95 -0.35 -18.47 -4.27
CA TYR A 95 -0.19 -17.02 -4.25
C TYR A 95 0.77 -16.60 -5.37
N LYS A 96 0.34 -15.62 -6.18
CA LYS A 96 1.07 -15.17 -7.37
C LYS A 96 1.92 -13.95 -7.07
N THR A 97 2.97 -13.80 -7.85
CA THR A 97 3.85 -12.64 -7.89
C THR A 97 3.78 -12.02 -9.28
N PHE A 98 3.67 -10.69 -9.33
CA PHE A 98 3.62 -9.90 -10.56
C PHE A 98 4.83 -8.95 -10.58
N ASP A 99 5.67 -9.07 -11.61
CA ASP A 99 6.74 -8.13 -11.88
C ASP A 99 6.25 -7.10 -12.91
N LEU A 100 6.18 -5.84 -12.50
CA LEU A 100 5.67 -4.72 -13.32
C LEU A 100 6.80 -3.79 -13.77
N GLY A 101 8.05 -4.13 -13.43
CA GLY A 101 9.24 -3.32 -13.74
C GLY A 101 9.45 -2.17 -12.74
N TYR A 102 8.42 -1.39 -12.40
CA TYR A 102 8.48 -0.33 -11.38
C TYR A 102 8.12 -0.82 -9.97
N ALA A 103 7.55 -2.00 -9.86
CA ALA A 103 7.24 -2.67 -8.60
C ALA A 103 7.10 -4.18 -8.82
N THR A 104 7.46 -4.96 -7.80
CA THR A 104 7.07 -6.36 -7.65
C THR A 104 5.92 -6.43 -6.66
N VAL A 105 4.81 -7.09 -7.03
CA VAL A 105 3.61 -7.24 -6.21
C VAL A 105 3.41 -8.72 -5.91
N GLU A 106 3.47 -9.07 -4.65
CA GLU A 106 3.29 -10.44 -4.16
C GLU A 106 1.96 -10.53 -3.41
N ALA A 107 1.10 -11.47 -3.78
CA ALA A 107 -0.01 -11.87 -2.94
C ALA A 107 0.50 -12.72 -1.79
N VAL A 108 -0.01 -12.45 -0.59
CA VAL A 108 0.33 -13.21 0.63
C VAL A 108 -0.94 -13.64 1.34
N GLN A 109 -0.83 -14.57 2.30
CA GLN A 109 -1.99 -15.07 3.03
C GLN A 109 -2.73 -13.95 3.77
N ALA A 110 -4.05 -13.92 3.62
CA ALA A 110 -4.98 -13.10 4.41
C ALA A 110 -6.27 -13.87 4.69
N GLY A 111 -7.18 -13.30 5.47
CA GLY A 111 -8.40 -13.97 5.91
C GLY A 111 -8.17 -14.77 7.18
N ASN A 112 -8.38 -16.08 7.15
CA ASN A 112 -8.19 -17.01 8.26
C ASN A 112 -9.09 -16.72 9.49
N ASN A 113 -10.28 -16.24 9.25
CA ASN A 113 -11.29 -16.07 10.30
C ASN A 113 -12.71 -16.38 9.77
N ARG A 114 -13.72 -16.26 10.64
CA ARG A 114 -15.11 -16.62 10.29
C ARG A 114 -15.75 -15.71 9.23
N ASN A 115 -15.22 -14.49 9.06
CA ASN A 115 -15.77 -13.49 8.13
C ASN A 115 -15.00 -13.48 6.81
N HIS A 116 -13.72 -13.89 6.85
CA HIS A 116 -12.78 -13.85 5.73
C HIS A 116 -12.11 -15.21 5.56
N ASN A 117 -12.45 -15.88 4.46
CA ASN A 117 -11.86 -17.18 4.16
C ASN A 117 -10.48 -16.98 3.52
N ILE A 118 -9.49 -17.71 4.00
CA ILE A 118 -8.12 -17.70 3.47
C ILE A 118 -8.03 -18.06 1.96
N LYS A 119 -9.09 -18.66 1.39
CA LYS A 119 -9.17 -18.99 -0.04
C LYS A 119 -9.73 -17.85 -0.91
N ASP A 120 -10.26 -16.81 -0.27
CA ASP A 120 -10.95 -15.70 -0.94
C ASP A 120 -10.38 -14.34 -0.55
N CYS A 121 -9.24 -14.32 0.13
CA CYS A 121 -8.57 -13.11 0.59
C CYS A 121 -7.06 -13.20 0.34
N VAL A 122 -6.44 -12.06 0.02
CA VAL A 122 -5.00 -11.88 -0.04
C VAL A 122 -4.59 -10.59 0.67
N GLY A 123 -3.43 -10.60 1.30
CA GLY A 123 -2.67 -9.39 1.59
C GLY A 123 -1.75 -9.06 0.41
N TRP A 124 -1.24 -7.85 0.38
CA TRP A 124 -0.35 -7.40 -0.66
C TRP A 124 1.00 -6.99 -0.09
N LEU A 125 2.08 -7.62 -0.55
CA LEU A 125 3.45 -7.17 -0.33
C LEU A 125 3.97 -6.55 -1.62
N ILE A 126 4.24 -5.25 -1.59
CA ILE A 126 4.69 -4.46 -2.72
C ILE A 126 6.13 -4.04 -2.47
N THR A 127 7.04 -4.39 -3.37
CA THR A 127 8.43 -3.94 -3.35
C THR A 127 8.65 -2.99 -4.53
N LEU A 128 8.98 -1.74 -4.25
CA LEU A 128 9.22 -0.70 -5.24
C LEU A 128 10.61 -0.88 -5.89
N SER A 129 10.89 -0.14 -6.96
CA SER A 129 12.10 -0.31 -7.78
C SER A 129 13.41 -0.10 -7.02
N ASP A 130 13.39 0.71 -5.95
CA ASP A 130 14.55 0.98 -5.07
C ASP A 130 14.65 0.04 -3.87
N GLY A 131 13.70 -0.91 -3.73
CA GLY A 131 13.65 -1.89 -2.65
C GLY A 131 12.75 -1.50 -1.48
N VAL A 132 12.21 -0.28 -1.43
CA VAL A 132 11.21 0.10 -0.40
C VAL A 132 10.00 -0.81 -0.51
N SER A 133 9.59 -1.40 0.61
CA SER A 133 8.52 -2.40 0.62
C SER A 133 7.37 -2.02 1.55
N ILE A 134 6.15 -2.29 1.07
CA ILE A 134 4.89 -1.99 1.76
C ILE A 134 4.08 -3.28 1.86
N TYR A 135 3.69 -3.66 3.06
CA TYR A 135 2.77 -4.76 3.32
C TYR A 135 1.43 -4.23 3.79
N ALA A 136 0.37 -4.52 3.04
CA ALA A 136 -1.02 -4.28 3.44
C ALA A 136 -1.66 -5.64 3.76
N THR A 137 -2.08 -5.85 5.01
CA THR A 137 -2.62 -7.16 5.43
C THR A 137 -3.91 -7.55 4.71
N GLY A 138 -4.67 -6.57 4.21
CA GLY A 138 -6.07 -6.79 3.87
C GLY A 138 -6.87 -7.17 5.13
N ASP A 139 -8.07 -7.69 4.94
CA ASP A 139 -8.90 -8.18 6.04
C ASP A 139 -8.48 -9.59 6.44
N THR A 140 -8.06 -9.74 7.69
CA THR A 140 -7.42 -10.97 8.15
C THR A 140 -7.43 -11.13 9.67
N SER A 141 -7.29 -12.37 10.14
CA SER A 141 -6.66 -12.73 11.41
C SER A 141 -5.22 -13.19 11.15
N LYS A 142 -4.51 -13.59 12.21
CA LYS A 142 -3.15 -14.10 12.10
C LYS A 142 -3.07 -15.27 11.10
N THR A 143 -2.09 -15.22 10.20
CA THR A 143 -1.76 -16.32 9.28
C THR A 143 -0.38 -16.90 9.60
N ASP A 144 -0.14 -18.14 9.16
CA ASP A 144 1.15 -18.79 9.37
C ASP A 144 2.27 -18.08 8.61
N GLN A 145 1.98 -17.55 7.42
CA GLN A 145 2.96 -16.86 6.58
C GLN A 145 3.47 -15.55 7.21
N MET A 146 2.74 -14.93 8.14
CA MET A 146 3.21 -13.70 8.81
C MET A 146 4.55 -13.89 9.52
N ALA A 147 4.85 -15.10 10.03
CA ALA A 147 6.15 -15.39 10.62
C ALA A 147 7.29 -15.40 9.59
N GLU A 148 7.00 -15.83 8.36
CA GLU A 148 7.99 -15.88 7.26
C GLU A 148 8.29 -14.48 6.72
N LEU A 149 7.36 -13.54 6.90
CA LEU A 149 7.54 -12.14 6.48
C LEU A 149 8.59 -11.40 7.33
N ALA A 150 8.93 -11.88 8.52
CA ALA A 150 9.95 -11.27 9.38
C ALA A 150 11.34 -11.19 8.71
N ASP A 151 11.65 -12.12 7.83
CA ASP A 151 12.93 -12.18 7.12
C ASP A 151 12.97 -11.31 5.84
N ARG A 152 11.86 -10.62 5.53
CA ARG A 152 11.70 -9.84 4.29
C ARG A 152 12.14 -8.38 4.43
N ASP A 153 12.57 -7.92 5.61
CA ASP A 153 12.96 -6.52 5.92
C ASP A 153 11.95 -5.49 5.39
N ILE A 154 10.67 -5.69 5.76
CA ILE A 154 9.57 -4.85 5.30
C ILE A 154 9.70 -3.45 5.89
N HIS A 155 9.60 -2.40 5.05
CA HIS A 155 9.71 -1.01 5.49
C HIS A 155 8.43 -0.54 6.18
N TYR A 156 7.27 -0.75 5.57
CA TYR A 156 5.97 -0.28 6.09
C TYR A 156 4.96 -1.43 6.08
N ALA A 157 4.36 -1.73 7.22
CA ALA A 157 3.33 -2.77 7.31
C ALA A 157 2.06 -2.23 7.96
N PHE A 158 0.94 -2.38 7.26
CA PHE A 158 -0.39 -1.95 7.68
C PHE A 158 -1.17 -3.12 8.24
N PHE A 159 -1.67 -3.00 9.48
CA PHE A 159 -2.36 -4.05 10.21
C PHE A 159 -3.82 -3.66 10.49
N VAL A 160 -4.75 -4.45 9.94
CA VAL A 160 -6.17 -4.32 10.26
C VAL A 160 -6.41 -4.62 11.75
N CYS A 161 -7.24 -3.80 12.42
CA CYS A 161 -7.45 -3.95 13.86
C CYS A 161 -8.85 -3.51 14.33
N ASP A 162 -9.89 -3.79 13.53
CA ASP A 162 -11.27 -3.40 13.88
C ASP A 162 -11.86 -4.18 15.06
N GLY A 163 -11.38 -5.39 15.34
CA GLY A 163 -11.80 -6.23 16.46
C GLY A 163 -13.20 -6.82 16.35
N ARG A 164 -13.86 -6.64 15.23
CA ARG A 164 -15.22 -7.16 14.99
C ARG A 164 -15.26 -8.19 13.88
N TYR A 165 -14.64 -7.87 12.76
CA TYR A 165 -14.58 -8.71 11.56
C TYR A 165 -13.20 -9.30 11.34
N ASN A 166 -12.19 -8.64 11.88
CA ASN A 166 -10.77 -8.93 11.74
C ASN A 166 -10.06 -9.04 13.10
N MET A 167 -8.74 -8.99 13.08
CA MET A 167 -7.90 -8.94 14.28
C MET A 167 -8.43 -7.90 15.27
N ASP A 168 -8.49 -8.25 16.53
CA ASP A 168 -8.58 -7.25 17.58
C ASP A 168 -7.22 -6.56 17.78
N MET A 169 -7.18 -5.56 18.65
CA MET A 169 -5.98 -4.77 18.86
C MET A 169 -4.79 -5.60 19.39
N ASP A 170 -5.05 -6.55 20.29
CA ASP A 170 -4.01 -7.40 20.87
C ASP A 170 -3.45 -8.37 19.83
N GLU A 171 -4.31 -8.96 18.98
CA GLU A 171 -3.89 -9.83 17.89
C GLU A 171 -3.11 -9.03 16.83
N ALA A 172 -3.55 -7.82 16.48
CA ALA A 172 -2.85 -6.95 15.52
C ALA A 172 -1.45 -6.56 16.04
N ILE A 173 -1.33 -6.22 17.31
CA ILE A 173 -0.04 -5.95 17.98
C ILE A 173 0.86 -7.19 17.95
N ALA A 174 0.31 -8.37 18.21
CA ALA A 174 1.08 -9.61 18.17
C ALA A 174 1.57 -9.92 16.74
N CYS A 175 0.72 -9.71 15.72
CA CYS A 175 1.09 -9.86 14.31
C CYS A 175 2.15 -8.83 13.87
N ALA A 176 2.04 -7.59 14.30
CA ALA A 176 3.04 -6.56 14.01
C ALA A 176 4.42 -6.90 14.59
N LYS A 177 4.46 -7.42 15.82
CA LYS A 177 5.70 -7.92 16.44
C LYS A 177 6.26 -9.14 15.71
N LEU A 178 5.40 -10.00 15.16
CA LEU A 178 5.78 -11.19 14.41
C LEU A 178 6.38 -10.84 13.04
N VAL A 179 5.74 -9.93 12.30
CA VAL A 179 6.21 -9.44 10.99
C VAL A 179 7.46 -8.57 11.12
N ASN A 180 7.60 -7.84 12.22
CA ASN A 180 8.78 -7.05 12.57
C ASN A 180 9.21 -6.06 11.47
N ALA A 181 8.27 -5.35 10.85
CA ALA A 181 8.56 -4.31 9.87
C ALA A 181 9.30 -3.12 10.49
N ARG A 182 9.93 -2.26 9.70
CA ARG A 182 10.57 -1.03 10.20
C ARG A 182 9.55 -0.04 10.76
N HIS A 183 8.37 0.05 10.11
CA HIS A 183 7.22 0.84 10.57
C HIS A 183 5.96 -0.02 10.54
N SER A 184 5.26 -0.08 11.68
CA SER A 184 3.97 -0.79 11.82
C SER A 184 2.85 0.21 12.00
N ILE A 185 1.82 0.14 11.13
CA ILE A 185 0.77 1.15 11.01
C ILE A 185 -0.59 0.48 11.26
N PRO A 186 -1.38 0.95 12.25
CA PRO A 186 -2.75 0.50 12.39
C PRO A 186 -3.63 1.14 11.31
N TYR A 187 -4.45 0.35 10.65
CA TYR A 187 -5.45 0.83 9.70
C TYR A 187 -6.74 0.00 9.81
N HIS A 188 -7.80 0.37 9.10
CA HIS A 188 -9.09 -0.33 9.17
C HIS A 188 -9.50 -0.64 10.62
N MET A 189 -9.56 0.41 11.44
CA MET A 189 -9.64 0.28 12.91
C MET A 189 -11.05 0.13 13.46
N LEU A 190 -12.05 0.57 12.68
CA LEU A 190 -13.47 0.49 13.02
C LEU A 190 -14.29 0.21 11.76
N PRO A 191 -15.36 -0.59 11.85
CA PRO A 191 -16.28 -0.77 10.73
C PRO A 191 -16.84 0.55 10.25
N GLY A 192 -16.71 0.85 8.94
CA GLY A 192 -17.25 2.03 8.28
C GLY A 192 -16.59 3.38 8.62
N ALA A 193 -15.61 3.43 9.51
CA ALA A 193 -14.84 4.64 9.80
C ALA A 193 -13.58 4.70 8.93
N LEU A 194 -13.20 5.90 8.48
CA LEU A 194 -11.96 6.08 7.73
C LEU A 194 -10.74 6.02 8.65
N PHE A 195 -10.85 6.59 9.85
CA PHE A 195 -9.77 6.66 10.83
C PHE A 195 -10.34 6.89 12.24
N ASP A 196 -9.62 6.43 13.26
CA ASP A 196 -9.91 6.71 14.67
C ASP A 196 -8.59 6.89 15.44
N GLN A 197 -8.31 8.12 15.86
CA GLN A 197 -7.07 8.47 16.57
C GLN A 197 -6.93 7.72 17.90
N ASN A 198 -8.00 7.59 18.67
CA ASN A 198 -7.93 6.93 19.98
C ASN A 198 -7.61 5.44 19.83
N ARG A 199 -8.15 4.80 18.81
CA ARG A 199 -7.83 3.40 18.52
C ARG A 199 -6.41 3.25 17.97
N ALA A 200 -5.95 4.16 17.10
CA ALA A 200 -4.58 4.14 16.59
C ALA A 200 -3.55 4.23 17.73
N GLU A 201 -3.85 5.01 18.76
CA GLU A 201 -3.00 5.14 19.95
C GLU A 201 -2.93 3.88 20.81
N LEU A 202 -3.91 2.99 20.73
CA LEU A 202 -3.89 1.70 21.42
C LEU A 202 -2.96 0.67 20.76
N PHE A 203 -2.55 0.89 19.50
CA PHE A 203 -1.65 0.01 18.78
C PHE A 203 -0.22 0.14 19.30
N ASP A 204 0.07 -0.46 20.47
CA ASP A 204 1.31 -0.28 21.22
C ASP A 204 2.44 -1.23 20.75
N VAL A 205 3.19 -0.77 19.75
CA VAL A 205 4.41 -1.43 19.26
C VAL A 205 5.57 -0.42 19.19
N PRO A 206 6.84 -0.83 19.38
CA PRO A 206 7.98 0.08 19.43
C PRO A 206 8.20 0.88 18.13
N ASN A 207 7.84 0.29 16.98
CA ASN A 207 8.00 0.83 15.64
C ASN A 207 6.68 1.38 15.07
N ARG A 208 5.74 1.77 15.94
CA ARG A 208 4.45 2.33 15.54
C ARG A 208 4.62 3.63 14.76
N LEU A 209 3.94 3.71 13.62
CA LEU A 209 3.69 4.94 12.89
C LEU A 209 2.17 5.14 12.77
N ILE A 210 1.65 6.29 13.18
CA ILE A 210 0.24 6.64 13.01
C ILE A 210 0.16 7.61 11.85
N ILE A 211 -0.65 7.27 10.84
CA ILE A 211 -0.93 8.09 9.66
C ILE A 211 -2.44 8.35 9.66
N PRO A 212 -2.90 9.58 9.91
CA PRO A 212 -4.31 9.94 9.79
C PRO A 212 -4.83 9.79 8.35
N ALA A 213 -6.13 9.50 8.20
CA ALA A 213 -6.75 9.48 6.88
C ALA A 213 -6.62 10.84 6.19
N GLY A 214 -6.23 10.83 4.91
CA GLY A 214 -5.95 12.03 4.12
C GLY A 214 -4.51 12.54 4.25
N GLU A 215 -3.66 11.92 5.07
CA GLU A 215 -2.25 12.28 5.18
C GLU A 215 -1.39 11.51 4.17
N GLU A 216 -0.49 12.25 3.50
CA GLU A 216 0.52 11.70 2.59
C GLU A 216 1.90 11.78 3.24
N ILE A 217 2.63 10.68 3.23
CA ILE A 217 4.00 10.57 3.72
C ILE A 217 4.96 10.26 2.58
N VAL A 218 6.24 10.62 2.75
CA VAL A 218 7.33 10.16 1.89
C VAL A 218 7.85 8.84 2.44
N LEU A 219 8.01 7.86 1.57
CA LEU A 219 8.57 6.55 1.92
C LEU A 219 10.10 6.59 1.77
N GLU A 220 10.81 6.06 2.77
CA GLU A 220 12.28 6.01 2.84
C GLU A 220 12.78 4.58 3.11
#